data_46c0a8d0607c3fe89fb30bb2c5ec94ef
#
_entry.id   46c0a8d0607c3fe89fb30bb2c5ec94ef
#
_cell.length_a   1.000
_cell.length_b   1.000
_cell.length_c   1.000
_cell.angle_alpha   90.00
_cell.angle_beta   90.00
_cell.angle_gamma   90.00
#
_symmetry.space_group_name_H-M   'P 1'
#
loop_
_entity.id
_entity.type
_entity.pdbx_description
1 polymer ?
#
loop_
_entity_poly.entity_id
_entity_poly.type
_entity_poly.pdbx_seq_one_letter_code
_entity_poly.pdbx_strand_id
1 'polypeptide(L)'
;MNRQEAIEFLLDHYENPRNKGLIEDPDVNLTGGNPGCADLITMQARFGKDGKLEAISWDGQGCSISCAAASYVTGIVQGLTPQEIEAMSFEDLIEQLGQELVMTRPTCATLALGTLKKGVHEYHMHKLAEDTHYH
;
A
#
# COMPACT_ATOMS: atom_id res chain seq x y z
N MET A 1 -10.81 -5.12 -17.21
CA MET A 1 -11.37 -3.78 -17.49
C MET A 1 -10.89 -3.29 -18.85
N ASN A 2 -11.75 -2.62 -19.60
CA ASN A 2 -11.30 -1.90 -20.79
C ASN A 2 -10.65 -0.57 -20.34
N ARG A 3 -10.11 0.19 -21.31
CA ARG A 3 -9.39 1.42 -20.99
C ARG A 3 -10.28 2.46 -20.29
N GLN A 4 -11.52 2.62 -20.74
CA GLN A 4 -12.45 3.58 -20.17
C GLN A 4 -12.79 3.22 -18.72
N GLU A 5 -13.03 1.94 -18.46
CA GLU A 5 -13.32 1.47 -17.11
C GLU A 5 -12.10 1.67 -16.20
N ALA A 6 -10.89 1.43 -16.70
CA ALA A 6 -9.68 1.65 -15.94
C ALA A 6 -9.49 3.13 -15.59
N ILE A 7 -9.76 4.04 -16.53
CA ILE A 7 -9.68 5.48 -16.30
C ILE A 7 -10.67 5.88 -15.20
N GLU A 8 -11.92 5.42 -15.31
CA GLU A 8 -12.96 5.74 -14.33
C GLU A 8 -12.61 5.19 -12.94
N PHE A 9 -12.05 3.99 -12.89
CA PHE A 9 -11.62 3.35 -11.65
C PHE A 9 -10.52 4.16 -10.96
N LEU A 10 -9.49 4.56 -11.70
CA LEU A 10 -8.39 5.35 -11.14
C LEU A 10 -8.85 6.74 -10.71
N LEU A 11 -9.70 7.40 -11.51
CA LEU A 11 -10.23 8.70 -11.15
C LEU A 11 -11.09 8.63 -9.90
N ASP A 12 -11.89 7.59 -9.74
CA ASP A 12 -12.72 7.42 -8.55
C ASP A 12 -11.84 7.31 -7.29
N HIS A 13 -10.78 6.51 -7.35
CA HIS A 13 -9.86 6.38 -6.22
C HIS A 13 -9.08 7.67 -5.96
N TYR A 14 -8.76 8.43 -6.98
CA TYR A 14 -8.06 9.69 -6.84
C TYR A 14 -8.95 10.78 -6.26
N GLU A 15 -10.17 10.90 -6.75
CA GLU A 15 -11.12 11.94 -6.31
C GLU A 15 -11.76 11.61 -4.96
N ASN A 16 -11.95 10.32 -4.68
CA ASN A 16 -12.59 9.83 -3.45
C ASN A 16 -11.66 8.83 -2.78
N PRO A 17 -10.51 9.28 -2.27
CA PRO A 17 -9.51 8.35 -1.71
C PRO A 17 -10.04 7.63 -0.47
N ARG A 18 -9.79 6.33 -0.41
CA ARG A 18 -10.16 5.49 0.73
C ARG A 18 -9.02 5.45 1.73
N ASN A 19 -9.37 5.50 3.00
CA ASN A 19 -8.43 5.33 4.11
C ASN A 19 -7.28 6.36 4.11
N LYS A 20 -7.54 7.56 3.60
CA LYS A 20 -6.55 8.63 3.64
C LYS A 20 -6.53 9.26 5.01
N GLY A 21 -5.34 9.50 5.56
CA GLY A 21 -5.17 10.10 6.88
C GLY A 21 -4.14 9.33 7.69
N LEU A 22 -4.19 9.50 9.00
CA LEU A 22 -3.28 8.84 9.93
C LEU A 22 -4.08 8.02 10.93
N ILE A 23 -3.49 6.91 11.40
CA ILE A 23 -4.09 6.07 12.43
C ILE A 23 -3.29 6.20 13.73
N GLU A 24 -3.93 5.87 14.86
CA GLU A 24 -3.27 5.88 16.17
C GLU A 24 -2.46 4.59 16.35
N ASP A 25 -1.29 4.73 16.96
CA ASP A 25 -0.41 3.62 17.35
C ASP A 25 -0.15 2.62 16.24
N PRO A 26 0.36 3.06 15.09
CA PRO A 26 0.63 2.13 13.99
C PRO A 26 1.79 1.19 14.33
N ASP A 27 1.65 -0.08 13.92
CA ASP A 27 2.76 -1.04 13.96
C ASP A 27 3.71 -0.81 12.79
N VAL A 28 3.18 -0.30 11.68
CA VAL A 28 3.94 0.05 10.50
C VAL A 28 3.71 1.53 10.21
N ASN A 29 4.78 2.27 10.06
CA ASN A 29 4.74 3.69 9.71
C ASN A 29 5.97 4.00 8.87
N LEU A 30 5.80 3.97 7.56
CA LEU A 30 6.92 4.14 6.64
C LEU A 30 6.52 5.04 5.48
N THR A 31 7.43 5.94 5.13
CA THR A 31 7.26 6.83 3.98
C THR A 31 8.16 6.36 2.86
N GLY A 32 7.58 6.15 1.69
CA GLY A 32 8.31 5.85 0.47
C GLY A 32 8.29 7.04 -0.47
N GLY A 33 9.33 7.16 -1.26
CA GLY A 33 9.45 8.22 -2.23
C GLY A 33 9.85 7.72 -3.60
N ASN A 34 9.42 8.45 -4.61
CA ASN A 34 9.84 8.21 -5.99
C ASN A 34 10.66 9.44 -6.41
N PRO A 35 12.00 9.34 -6.44
CA PRO A 35 12.84 10.49 -6.70
C PRO A 35 12.64 11.11 -8.08
N GLY A 36 12.11 10.35 -9.03
CA GLY A 36 11.85 10.87 -10.36
C GLY A 36 10.60 11.71 -10.50
N CYS A 37 9.68 11.65 -9.52
CA CYS A 37 8.35 12.28 -9.63
C CYS A 37 7.97 13.10 -8.41
N ALA A 38 8.82 13.26 -7.42
CA ALA A 38 8.53 13.96 -6.18
C ALA A 38 7.32 13.40 -5.41
N ASP A 39 6.97 12.14 -5.68
CA ASP A 39 5.90 11.45 -4.94
C ASP A 39 6.40 11.04 -3.56
N LEU A 40 5.58 11.27 -2.53
CA LEU A 40 5.84 10.82 -1.16
C LEU A 40 4.56 10.21 -0.62
N ILE A 41 4.60 8.92 -0.29
CA ILE A 41 3.45 8.19 0.25
C ILE A 41 3.85 7.57 1.58
N THR A 42 3.09 7.90 2.63
CA THR A 42 3.24 7.29 3.94
C THR A 42 2.17 6.22 4.09
N MET A 43 2.59 5.02 4.47
CA MET A 43 1.68 3.91 4.77
C MET A 43 1.73 3.62 6.26
N GLN A 44 0.57 3.55 6.89
CA GLN A 44 0.45 3.18 8.31
C GLN A 44 -0.49 2.00 8.45
N ALA A 45 -0.09 1.03 9.25
CA ALA A 45 -0.87 -0.18 9.45
C ALA A 45 -0.78 -0.64 10.90
N ARG A 46 -1.86 -1.23 11.39
CA ARG A 46 -1.90 -1.85 12.70
C ARG A 46 -2.49 -3.24 12.59
N PHE A 47 -1.83 -4.21 13.21
CA PHE A 47 -2.28 -5.60 13.21
C PHE A 47 -2.99 -5.92 14.50
N GLY A 48 -4.03 -6.74 14.41
CA GLY A 48 -4.80 -7.17 15.57
C GLY A 48 -4.15 -8.34 16.28
N LYS A 49 -4.77 -8.77 17.37
CA LYS A 49 -4.30 -9.90 18.18
C LYS A 49 -4.27 -11.21 17.41
N ASP A 50 -5.13 -11.32 16.39
CA ASP A 50 -5.18 -12.49 15.53
C ASP A 50 -4.10 -12.48 14.44
N GLY A 51 -3.25 -11.45 14.42
CA GLY A 51 -2.18 -11.32 13.43
C GLY A 51 -2.63 -10.77 12.10
N LYS A 52 -3.90 -10.38 11.97
CA LYS A 52 -4.42 -9.83 10.73
C LYS A 52 -4.48 -8.31 10.79
N LEU A 53 -4.33 -7.68 9.64
CA LEU A 53 -4.38 -6.23 9.53
C LEU A 53 -5.78 -5.72 9.91
N GLU A 54 -5.86 -4.90 10.95
CA GLU A 54 -7.12 -4.36 11.43
C GLU A 54 -7.34 -2.90 11.07
N ALA A 55 -6.26 -2.14 10.86
CA ALA A 55 -6.36 -0.74 10.49
C ALA A 55 -5.23 -0.40 9.53
N ILE A 56 -5.55 0.41 8.54
CA ILE A 56 -4.58 0.87 7.56
C ILE A 56 -4.98 2.26 7.08
N SER A 57 -3.98 3.09 6.83
CA SER A 57 -4.19 4.39 6.24
C SER A 57 -2.99 4.75 5.36
N TRP A 58 -3.21 5.76 4.53
CA TRP A 58 -2.13 6.34 3.75
C TRP A 58 -2.28 7.86 3.77
N ASP A 59 -1.17 8.54 3.61
CA ASP A 59 -1.17 9.97 3.41
C ASP A 59 0.01 10.33 2.51
N GLY A 60 -0.03 11.52 1.95
CA GLY A 60 1.05 11.95 1.09
C GLY A 60 0.58 12.76 -0.08
N GLN A 61 1.50 12.96 -1.00
CA GLN A 61 1.26 13.71 -2.23
C GLN A 61 1.99 13.03 -3.37
N GLY A 62 1.42 13.18 -4.56
CA GLY A 62 1.98 12.58 -5.75
C GLY A 62 1.04 12.71 -6.92
N CYS A 63 1.38 12.04 -8.02
CA CYS A 63 0.53 12.06 -9.19
C CYS A 63 -0.76 11.26 -8.94
N SER A 64 -1.72 11.39 -9.84
CA SER A 64 -3.00 10.70 -9.72
C SER A 64 -2.85 9.18 -9.63
N ILE A 65 -1.88 8.61 -10.32
CA ILE A 65 -1.63 7.16 -10.30
C ILE A 65 -1.13 6.73 -8.91
N SER A 66 -0.17 7.47 -8.33
CA SER A 66 0.34 7.14 -6.98
C SER A 66 -0.76 7.19 -5.93
N CYS A 67 -1.56 8.24 -5.94
CA CYS A 67 -2.63 8.42 -4.96
C CYS A 67 -3.75 7.41 -5.15
N ALA A 68 -4.14 7.14 -6.39
CA ALA A 68 -5.17 6.14 -6.67
C ALA A 68 -4.71 4.74 -6.28
N ALA A 69 -3.44 4.41 -6.54
CA ALA A 69 -2.88 3.12 -6.15
C ALA A 69 -2.84 2.97 -4.63
N ALA A 70 -2.44 4.02 -3.90
CA ALA A 70 -2.43 3.99 -2.43
C ALA A 70 -3.83 3.72 -1.88
N SER A 71 -4.82 4.44 -2.38
CA SER A 71 -6.22 4.24 -1.99
C SER A 71 -6.67 2.80 -2.26
N TYR A 72 -6.38 2.28 -3.44
CA TYR A 72 -6.76 0.92 -3.82
C TYR A 72 -6.09 -0.13 -2.93
N VAL A 73 -4.78 0.01 -2.72
CA VAL A 73 -4.01 -0.93 -1.89
C VAL A 73 -4.58 -1.03 -0.48
N THR A 74 -4.93 0.10 0.14
CA THR A 74 -5.48 0.06 1.49
C THR A 74 -6.78 -0.75 1.58
N GLY A 75 -7.54 -0.82 0.50
CA GLY A 75 -8.77 -1.61 0.47
C GLY A 75 -8.51 -3.10 0.37
N ILE A 76 -7.55 -3.51 -0.45
CA ILE A 76 -7.33 -4.94 -0.74
C ILE A 76 -6.50 -5.67 0.31
N VAL A 77 -5.80 -4.94 1.19
CA VAL A 77 -4.96 -5.59 2.21
C VAL A 77 -5.65 -5.79 3.55
N GLN A 78 -6.86 -5.27 3.73
CA GLN A 78 -7.58 -5.41 5.00
C GLN A 78 -7.85 -6.87 5.32
N GLY A 79 -7.56 -7.26 6.55
CA GLY A 79 -7.77 -8.63 7.01
C GLY A 79 -6.67 -9.61 6.63
N LEU A 80 -5.63 -9.15 5.93
CA LEU A 80 -4.51 -10.01 5.55
C LEU A 80 -3.46 -10.09 6.65
N THR A 81 -2.70 -11.18 6.66
CA THR A 81 -1.56 -11.34 7.57
C THR A 81 -0.32 -10.67 6.96
N PRO A 82 0.74 -10.40 7.76
CA PRO A 82 1.99 -9.89 7.21
C PRO A 82 2.54 -10.74 6.07
N GLN A 83 2.48 -12.07 6.21
CA GLN A 83 2.97 -12.99 5.18
C GLN A 83 2.20 -12.84 3.88
N GLU A 84 0.88 -12.69 3.98
CA GLU A 84 0.04 -12.51 2.79
C GLU A 84 0.34 -11.19 2.08
N ILE A 85 0.58 -10.13 2.83
CA ILE A 85 0.93 -8.83 2.26
C ILE A 85 2.30 -8.90 1.56
N GLU A 86 3.28 -9.53 2.21
CA GLU A 86 4.62 -9.70 1.62
C GLU A 86 4.59 -10.54 0.34
N ALA A 87 3.62 -11.45 0.23
CA ALA A 87 3.47 -12.31 -0.94
C ALA A 87 2.76 -11.63 -2.11
N MET A 88 2.20 -10.45 -1.92
CA MET A 88 1.48 -9.76 -2.99
C MET A 88 2.41 -9.38 -4.13
N SER A 89 1.94 -9.58 -5.35
CA SER A 89 2.70 -9.33 -6.57
C SER A 89 2.46 -7.93 -7.11
N PHE A 90 3.54 -7.24 -7.48
CA PHE A 90 3.42 -5.94 -8.15
C PHE A 90 2.76 -6.09 -9.52
N GLU A 91 3.01 -7.19 -10.21
CA GLU A 91 2.42 -7.46 -11.51
C GLU A 91 0.91 -7.60 -11.42
N ASP A 92 0.43 -8.32 -10.40
CA ASP A 92 -1.00 -8.46 -10.16
C ASP A 92 -1.64 -7.10 -9.87
N LEU A 93 -0.98 -6.26 -9.08
CA LEU A 93 -1.47 -4.92 -8.80
C LEU A 93 -1.59 -4.10 -10.07
N ILE A 94 -0.57 -4.13 -10.93
CA ILE A 94 -0.57 -3.39 -12.19
C ILE A 94 -1.74 -3.85 -13.08
N GLU A 95 -1.99 -5.16 -13.15
CA GLU A 95 -3.13 -5.68 -13.90
C GLU A 95 -4.46 -5.19 -13.35
N GLN A 96 -4.59 -5.17 -12.03
CA GLN A 96 -5.82 -4.72 -11.38
C GLN A 96 -6.07 -3.23 -11.58
N LEU A 97 -5.01 -2.43 -11.65
CA LEU A 97 -5.13 -0.98 -11.86
C LEU A 97 -5.34 -0.60 -13.33
N GLY A 98 -5.10 -1.53 -14.25
CA GLY A 98 -5.22 -1.26 -15.68
C GLY A 98 -3.85 -1.07 -16.31
N GLN A 99 -3.27 -2.17 -16.81
CA GLN A 99 -1.90 -2.22 -17.30
C GLN A 99 -1.57 -1.13 -18.32
N GLU A 100 -2.45 -0.89 -19.28
CA GLU A 100 -2.20 0.12 -20.31
C GLU A 100 -2.01 1.52 -19.75
N LEU A 101 -2.75 1.86 -18.68
CA LEU A 101 -2.69 3.19 -18.09
C LEU A 101 -1.47 3.38 -17.21
N VAL A 102 -1.13 2.36 -16.40
CA VAL A 102 -0.11 2.53 -15.37
C VAL A 102 1.29 2.16 -15.84
N MET A 103 1.43 1.47 -16.98
CA MET A 103 2.75 1.12 -17.49
C MET A 103 3.57 2.31 -17.98
N THR A 104 2.93 3.47 -18.17
CA THR A 104 3.66 4.71 -18.41
C THR A 104 4.38 5.21 -17.16
N ARG A 105 3.90 4.80 -15.97
CA ARG A 105 4.47 5.19 -14.68
C ARG A 105 4.40 4.03 -13.69
N PRO A 106 5.09 2.91 -13.96
CA PRO A 106 4.98 1.72 -13.12
C PRO A 106 5.52 1.95 -11.70
N THR A 107 6.53 2.81 -11.52
CA THR A 107 7.05 3.13 -10.20
C THR A 107 6.02 3.88 -9.36
N CYS A 108 5.22 4.76 -9.97
CA CYS A 108 4.13 5.43 -9.27
C CYS A 108 3.05 4.45 -8.86
N ALA A 109 2.71 3.51 -9.74
CA ALA A 109 1.66 2.52 -9.48
C ALA A 109 2.02 1.56 -8.34
N THR A 110 3.30 1.27 -8.14
CA THR A 110 3.76 0.31 -7.14
C THR A 110 4.32 0.94 -5.87
N LEU A 111 4.41 2.25 -5.79
CA LEU A 111 5.03 2.94 -4.67
C LEU A 111 4.36 2.60 -3.32
N ALA A 112 3.04 2.68 -3.24
CA ALA A 112 2.32 2.43 -2.00
C ALA A 112 2.48 0.98 -1.54
N LEU A 113 2.29 0.02 -2.46
CA LEU A 113 2.44 -1.39 -2.12
C LEU A 113 3.87 -1.71 -1.72
N GLY A 114 4.86 -1.18 -2.44
CA GLY A 114 6.27 -1.39 -2.11
C GLY A 114 6.63 -0.84 -0.74
N THR A 115 6.12 0.35 -0.40
CA THR A 115 6.33 0.96 0.91
C THR A 115 5.69 0.11 2.01
N LEU A 116 4.45 -0.34 1.79
CA LEU A 116 3.75 -1.18 2.75
C LEU A 116 4.47 -2.53 2.94
N LYS A 117 4.87 -3.17 1.86
CA LYS A 117 5.59 -4.46 1.94
C LYS A 117 6.88 -4.33 2.74
N LYS A 118 7.62 -3.26 2.51
CA LYS A 118 8.86 -3.01 3.24
C LYS A 118 8.60 -2.82 4.73
N GLY A 119 7.61 -1.99 5.08
CA GLY A 119 7.25 -1.75 6.47
C GLY A 119 6.73 -3.00 7.16
N VAL A 120 5.90 -3.78 6.48
CA VAL A 120 5.38 -5.05 7.00
C VAL A 120 6.50 -6.06 7.21
N HIS A 121 7.46 -6.12 6.29
CA HIS A 121 8.61 -7.01 6.44
C HIS A 121 9.43 -6.66 7.69
N GLU A 122 9.71 -5.37 7.89
CA GLU A 122 10.45 -4.92 9.07
C GLU A 122 9.70 -5.24 10.36
N TYR A 123 8.38 -5.03 10.36
CA TYR A 123 7.52 -5.35 11.49
C TYR A 123 7.55 -6.85 11.80
N HIS A 124 7.42 -7.68 10.76
CA HIS A 124 7.41 -9.14 10.90
C HIS A 124 8.74 -9.64 11.46
N MET A 125 9.85 -9.14 10.94
CA MET A 125 11.18 -9.54 11.42
C MET A 125 11.40 -9.09 12.87
N HIS A 126 10.92 -7.90 13.23
CA HIS A 126 11.02 -7.41 14.60
C HIS A 126 10.21 -8.29 15.56
N LYS A 127 9.02 -8.72 15.17
CA LYS A 127 8.20 -9.64 15.99
C LYS A 127 8.88 -10.99 16.17
N LEU A 128 9.49 -11.52 15.12
CA LEU A 128 10.24 -12.79 15.23
C LEU A 128 11.42 -12.65 16.17
N ALA A 129 12.14 -11.53 16.13
CA ALA A 129 13.27 -11.27 17.01
C ALA A 129 12.81 -11.17 18.48
N GLU A 130 11.67 -10.51 18.73
CA GLU A 130 11.11 -10.43 20.10
C GLU A 130 10.73 -11.81 20.61
N ASP A 131 10.07 -12.63 19.77
CA ASP A 131 9.65 -13.98 20.17
C ASP A 131 10.84 -14.87 20.49
N THR A 132 11.94 -14.77 19.73
CA THR A 132 13.14 -15.54 19.98
C THR A 132 13.95 -15.00 21.16
N HIS A 133 13.82 -13.71 21.45
CA HIS A 133 14.57 -13.07 22.52
C HIS A 133 14.15 -13.55 23.93
N TYR A 134 12.92 -14.00 24.07
CA TYR A 134 12.38 -14.46 25.36
C TYR A 134 12.62 -15.94 25.62
N HIS A 135 13.34 -16.60 24.78
CA HIS A 135 13.74 -17.99 24.96
C HIS A 135 15.22 -18.08 25.31
#